data_2c03b747e27e999d54033b453533e246
#
_entry.id   2c03b747e27e999d54033b453533e246
#
_cell.length_a   1.000
_cell.length_b   1.000
_cell.length_c   1.000
_cell.angle_alpha   90.00
_cell.angle_beta   90.00
_cell.angle_gamma   90.00
#
_symmetry.space_group_name_H-M   'P 1'
#
loop_
_entity.id
_entity.type
_entity.pdbx_description
1 polymer ?
#
loop_
_entity_poly.entity_id
_entity_poly.type
_entity_poly.pdbx_seq_one_letter_code
_entity_poly.pdbx_strand_id
1 'polypeptide(L)'
;MKAIILAAGTGTRLMPLTKDIPKPLLEIGDISLMERMMINCISSNVNEFIIVLGHKKERVIEKIEYLKKKYPIKIETVENKMYSQTNTSFSVKLATQKLDDDVMIINGDNVVDERIISDLLKIKETALVVDNHKHLNEESFKLRIEDNIIMEIGKGIDIETASGEFIGISKVFKDDLPLFNSILDELVAEDAQNYYDLAYKELSKKAKIRYFYTNGLKWTEVDDKKDWLYAHTLIGEFDDG
;
A
#
# COMPACT_ATOMS: atom_id res chain seq x y z
N MET A 1 -12.46 -8.83 -7.04
CA MET A 1 -11.39 -7.88 -6.61
C MET A 1 -10.46 -8.58 -5.63
N LYS A 2 -9.16 -8.40 -5.76
CA LYS A 2 -8.13 -8.92 -4.86
C LYS A 2 -7.35 -7.78 -4.21
N ALA A 3 -7.00 -7.91 -2.92
CA ALA A 3 -6.11 -6.98 -2.24
C ALA A 3 -4.67 -7.51 -2.28
N ILE A 4 -3.75 -6.72 -2.82
CA ILE A 4 -2.31 -7.01 -2.84
C ILE A 4 -1.68 -6.27 -1.66
N ILE A 5 -1.03 -7.02 -0.75
CA ILE A 5 -0.31 -6.43 0.39
C ILE A 5 1.19 -6.63 0.17
N LEU A 6 1.94 -5.52 0.16
CA LEU A 6 3.38 -5.54 -0.04
C LEU A 6 4.09 -5.86 1.28
N ALA A 7 4.57 -7.08 1.42
CA ALA A 7 5.19 -7.60 2.64
C ALA A 7 6.67 -8.05 2.44
N ALA A 8 7.32 -7.59 1.37
CA ALA A 8 8.67 -8.03 1.01
C ALA A 8 9.81 -7.23 1.66
N GLY A 9 9.53 -6.05 2.21
CA GLY A 9 10.52 -5.09 2.70
C GLY A 9 11.30 -5.56 3.94
N THR A 10 12.52 -5.04 4.10
CA THR A 10 13.43 -5.41 5.19
C THR A 10 13.12 -4.74 6.54
N GLY A 11 12.48 -3.57 6.54
CA GLY A 11 12.12 -2.83 7.75
C GLY A 11 13.30 -2.37 8.59
N THR A 12 14.45 -2.06 8.00
CA THR A 12 15.71 -1.76 8.71
C THR A 12 15.64 -0.54 9.63
N ARG A 13 14.83 0.48 9.29
CA ARG A 13 14.65 1.68 10.11
C ARG A 13 13.95 1.40 11.46
N LEU A 14 13.24 0.28 11.56
CA LEU A 14 12.54 -0.19 12.77
C LEU A 14 13.40 -1.09 13.68
N MET A 15 14.68 -1.29 13.36
CA MET A 15 15.56 -2.03 14.27
C MET A 15 15.61 -1.38 15.66
N PRO A 16 15.60 -2.16 16.77
CA PRO A 16 15.67 -3.62 16.81
C PRO A 16 14.33 -4.36 16.73
N LEU A 17 13.18 -3.68 16.58
CA LEU A 17 11.85 -4.31 16.56
C LEU A 17 11.72 -5.34 15.42
N THR A 18 12.34 -5.07 14.29
CA THR A 18 12.33 -5.96 13.11
C THR A 18 13.48 -6.96 13.07
N LYS A 19 14.26 -7.07 14.18
CA LYS A 19 15.40 -8.00 14.22
C LYS A 19 14.99 -9.45 13.92
N ASP A 20 13.89 -9.90 14.51
CA ASP A 20 13.41 -11.28 14.39
C ASP A 20 12.02 -11.39 13.73
N ILE A 21 11.34 -10.26 13.57
CA ILE A 21 9.98 -10.16 13.05
C ILE A 21 9.99 -9.26 11.80
N PRO A 22 9.47 -9.71 10.64
CA PRO A 22 9.35 -8.84 9.47
C PRO A 22 8.33 -7.72 9.74
N LYS A 23 8.57 -6.52 9.17
CA LYS A 23 7.76 -5.31 9.40
C LYS A 23 6.24 -5.54 9.37
N PRO A 24 5.66 -6.25 8.38
CA PRO A 24 4.21 -6.47 8.33
C PRO A 24 3.64 -7.29 9.51
N LEU A 25 4.51 -7.95 10.26
CA LEU A 25 4.12 -8.73 11.44
C LEU A 25 4.36 -7.99 12.76
N LEU A 26 4.85 -6.76 12.74
CA LEU A 26 4.88 -5.94 13.94
C LEU A 26 3.46 -5.72 14.46
N GLU A 27 3.29 -5.92 15.76
CA GLU A 27 2.01 -5.73 16.43
C GLU A 27 1.78 -4.26 16.79
N ILE A 28 0.56 -3.82 16.55
CA ILE A 28 0.02 -2.56 17.05
C ILE A 28 -1.24 -2.92 17.84
N GLY A 29 -1.20 -2.78 19.17
CA GLY A 29 -2.14 -3.46 20.03
C GLY A 29 -1.92 -4.96 20.00
N ASP A 30 -2.97 -5.75 19.84
CA ASP A 30 -2.96 -7.21 19.92
C ASP A 30 -2.84 -7.91 18.56
N ILE A 31 -2.73 -7.16 17.46
CA ILE A 31 -2.70 -7.72 16.10
C ILE A 31 -1.61 -7.07 15.24
N SER A 32 -1.09 -7.83 14.27
CA SER A 32 -0.06 -7.34 13.38
C SER A 32 -0.60 -6.31 12.37
N LEU A 33 0.32 -5.46 11.82
CA LEU A 33 0.01 -4.51 10.74
C LEU A 33 -0.75 -5.19 9.60
N MET A 34 -0.23 -6.33 9.11
CA MET A 34 -0.85 -7.09 8.03
C MET A 34 -2.26 -7.57 8.40
N GLU A 35 -2.44 -8.13 9.60
CA GLU A 35 -3.75 -8.61 10.06
C GLU A 35 -4.75 -7.45 10.19
N ARG A 36 -4.34 -6.30 10.73
CA ARG A 36 -5.17 -5.10 10.84
C ARG A 36 -5.67 -4.63 9.47
N MET A 37 -4.77 -4.52 8.50
CA MET A 37 -5.15 -4.14 7.14
C MET A 37 -6.10 -5.16 6.50
N MET A 38 -5.87 -6.46 6.73
CA MET A 38 -6.78 -7.50 6.24
C MET A 38 -8.17 -7.40 6.87
N ILE A 39 -8.28 -7.06 8.16
CA ILE A 39 -9.57 -6.83 8.83
C ILE A 39 -10.32 -5.67 8.15
N ASN A 40 -9.66 -4.54 7.88
CA ASN A 40 -10.28 -3.42 7.17
C ASN A 40 -10.79 -3.80 5.77
N CYS A 41 -10.03 -4.64 5.06
CA CYS A 41 -10.46 -5.19 3.78
C CYS A 41 -11.68 -6.13 3.92
N ILE A 42 -11.65 -7.03 4.90
CA ILE A 42 -12.73 -7.99 5.18
C ILE A 42 -14.02 -7.26 5.56
N SER A 43 -13.95 -6.23 6.40
CA SER A 43 -15.10 -5.37 6.77
C SER A 43 -15.74 -4.72 5.54
N SER A 44 -14.94 -4.50 4.50
CA SER A 44 -15.38 -3.95 3.21
C SER A 44 -15.68 -5.03 2.14
N ASN A 45 -15.84 -6.30 2.55
CA ASN A 45 -16.13 -7.46 1.69
C ASN A 45 -15.01 -7.82 0.68
N VAL A 46 -13.76 -7.45 0.94
CA VAL A 46 -12.59 -7.91 0.18
C VAL A 46 -11.96 -9.07 0.94
N ASN A 47 -12.15 -10.30 0.44
CA ASN A 47 -11.77 -11.54 1.12
C ASN A 47 -10.71 -12.35 0.35
N GLU A 48 -10.21 -11.84 -0.76
CA GLU A 48 -9.15 -12.46 -1.55
C GLU A 48 -7.90 -11.60 -1.52
N PHE A 49 -6.78 -12.19 -1.11
CA PHE A 49 -5.53 -11.50 -0.89
C PHE A 49 -4.39 -12.10 -1.70
N ILE A 50 -3.46 -11.25 -2.12
CA ILE A 50 -2.14 -11.64 -2.63
C ILE A 50 -1.11 -10.98 -1.73
N ILE A 51 -0.30 -11.79 -1.05
CA ILE A 51 0.77 -11.27 -0.20
C ILE A 51 2.10 -11.39 -0.93
N VAL A 52 2.76 -10.26 -1.15
CA VAL A 52 4.09 -10.25 -1.77
C VAL A 52 5.14 -10.50 -0.70
N LEU A 53 5.78 -11.64 -0.78
CA LEU A 53 6.77 -12.13 0.18
C LEU A 53 8.21 -11.70 -0.22
N GLY A 54 9.07 -11.54 0.77
CA GLY A 54 10.51 -11.28 0.57
C GLY A 54 11.29 -11.57 1.84
N HIS A 55 11.71 -10.53 2.54
CA HIS A 55 12.48 -10.66 3.78
C HIS A 55 11.73 -11.48 4.84
N LYS A 56 12.40 -12.51 5.40
CA LYS A 56 11.83 -13.42 6.43
C LYS A 56 10.47 -14.02 6.04
N LYS A 57 10.32 -14.39 4.77
CA LYS A 57 9.08 -14.92 4.20
C LYS A 57 8.47 -16.06 5.02
N GLU A 58 9.30 -16.91 5.63
CA GLU A 58 8.86 -18.06 6.44
C GLU A 58 7.95 -17.62 7.59
N ARG A 59 8.30 -16.52 8.27
CA ARG A 59 7.48 -15.93 9.34
C ARG A 59 6.15 -15.41 8.83
N VAL A 60 6.16 -14.78 7.64
CA VAL A 60 4.92 -14.30 7.01
C VAL A 60 4.02 -15.46 6.61
N ILE A 61 4.59 -16.54 6.06
CA ILE A 61 3.86 -17.76 5.71
C ILE A 61 3.22 -18.41 6.95
N GLU A 62 3.94 -18.54 8.06
CA GLU A 62 3.40 -19.05 9.33
C GLU A 62 2.18 -18.21 9.77
N LYS A 63 2.27 -16.88 9.72
CA LYS A 63 1.15 -15.99 10.04
C LYS A 63 -0.01 -16.15 9.06
N ILE A 64 0.24 -16.28 7.77
CA ILE A 64 -0.79 -16.52 6.75
C ILE A 64 -1.58 -17.80 7.06
N GLU A 65 -0.93 -18.89 7.41
CA GLU A 65 -1.61 -20.16 7.74
C GLU A 65 -2.47 -20.04 9.02
N TYR A 66 -2.05 -19.21 9.97
CA TYR A 66 -2.88 -18.86 11.12
C TYR A 66 -4.12 -18.05 10.69
N LEU A 67 -3.93 -17.01 9.85
CA LEU A 67 -5.01 -16.11 9.40
C LEU A 67 -6.06 -16.84 8.54
N LYS A 68 -5.64 -17.77 7.67
CA LYS A 68 -6.57 -18.65 6.91
C LYS A 68 -7.48 -19.49 7.79
N LYS A 69 -7.03 -19.85 9.01
CA LYS A 69 -7.85 -20.59 9.97
C LYS A 69 -8.78 -19.66 10.76
N LYS A 70 -8.36 -18.41 10.95
CA LYS A 70 -9.08 -17.44 11.77
C LYS A 70 -10.19 -16.72 11.01
N TYR A 71 -9.99 -16.46 9.72
CA TYR A 71 -10.89 -15.69 8.88
C TYR A 71 -11.33 -16.46 7.62
N PRO A 72 -12.55 -16.23 7.10
CA PRO A 72 -13.03 -16.87 5.87
C PRO A 72 -12.45 -16.16 4.62
N ILE A 73 -11.15 -16.30 4.40
CA ILE A 73 -10.38 -15.59 3.37
C ILE A 73 -9.59 -16.56 2.49
N LYS A 74 -9.27 -16.09 1.28
CA LYS A 74 -8.32 -16.74 0.38
C LYS A 74 -7.05 -15.93 0.31
N ILE A 75 -5.90 -16.57 0.50
CA ILE A 75 -4.60 -15.93 0.39
C ILE A 75 -3.73 -16.70 -0.59
N GLU A 76 -3.30 -16.03 -1.64
CA GLU A 76 -2.23 -16.42 -2.54
C GLU A 76 -0.93 -15.71 -2.13
N THR A 77 0.21 -16.27 -2.44
CA THR A 77 1.51 -15.67 -2.16
C THR A 77 2.34 -15.55 -3.44
N VAL A 78 3.05 -14.45 -3.57
CA VAL A 78 4.01 -14.20 -4.65
C VAL A 78 5.35 -13.83 -4.01
N GLU A 79 6.43 -14.50 -4.38
CA GLU A 79 7.75 -14.23 -3.81
C GLU A 79 8.56 -13.28 -4.68
N ASN A 80 8.96 -12.14 -4.13
CA ASN A 80 10.02 -11.33 -4.68
C ASN A 80 11.39 -11.84 -4.16
N LYS A 81 12.04 -12.73 -4.91
CA LYS A 81 13.36 -13.26 -4.55
C LYS A 81 14.47 -12.21 -4.61
N MET A 82 14.23 -11.09 -5.29
CA MET A 82 15.18 -10.00 -5.45
C MET A 82 14.87 -8.80 -4.54
N TYR A 83 14.12 -9.00 -3.45
CA TYR A 83 13.64 -7.94 -2.56
C TYR A 83 14.72 -7.01 -2.02
N SER A 84 15.98 -7.49 -1.91
CA SER A 84 17.12 -6.68 -1.46
C SER A 84 17.76 -5.86 -2.59
N GLN A 85 17.40 -6.11 -3.85
CA GLN A 85 17.97 -5.49 -5.05
C GLN A 85 16.93 -4.74 -5.88
N THR A 86 15.66 -4.78 -5.46
CA THR A 86 14.53 -4.20 -6.16
C THR A 86 13.64 -3.42 -5.20
N ASN A 87 12.77 -2.57 -5.73
CA ASN A 87 11.80 -1.83 -4.94
C ASN A 87 10.36 -2.28 -5.26
N THR A 88 9.38 -1.47 -4.88
CA THR A 88 7.96 -1.81 -4.91
C THR A 88 7.41 -2.03 -6.32
N SER A 89 7.95 -1.36 -7.36
CA SER A 89 7.54 -1.59 -8.75
C SER A 89 7.70 -3.06 -9.17
N PHE A 90 8.84 -3.68 -8.82
CA PHE A 90 9.08 -5.09 -9.12
C PHE A 90 8.13 -6.02 -8.34
N SER A 91 7.87 -5.70 -7.07
CA SER A 91 6.94 -6.45 -6.23
C SER A 91 5.51 -6.40 -6.76
N VAL A 92 5.02 -5.21 -7.15
CA VAL A 92 3.68 -5.02 -7.72
C VAL A 92 3.58 -5.71 -9.08
N LYS A 93 4.58 -5.55 -9.97
CA LYS A 93 4.67 -6.27 -11.23
C LYS A 93 4.48 -7.77 -11.07
N LEU A 94 5.22 -8.41 -10.16
CA LEU A 94 5.10 -9.85 -9.88
C LEU A 94 3.69 -10.26 -9.45
N ALA A 95 3.01 -9.41 -8.66
CA ALA A 95 1.69 -9.68 -8.14
C ALA A 95 0.58 -9.48 -9.18
N THR A 96 0.75 -8.56 -10.13
CA THR A 96 -0.31 -8.14 -11.06
C THR A 96 -0.26 -8.81 -12.42
N GLN A 97 0.90 -9.31 -12.87
CA GLN A 97 1.13 -9.82 -14.25
C GLN A 97 0.13 -10.86 -14.75
N LYS A 98 -0.48 -11.65 -13.87
CA LYS A 98 -1.38 -12.75 -14.24
C LYS A 98 -2.82 -12.51 -13.79
N LEU A 99 -3.13 -11.30 -13.38
CA LEU A 99 -4.45 -10.96 -12.88
C LEU A 99 -5.33 -10.43 -14.02
N ASP A 100 -6.59 -10.82 -13.96
CA ASP A 100 -7.68 -10.35 -14.80
C ASP A 100 -8.87 -9.97 -13.90
N ASP A 101 -8.61 -9.17 -12.88
CA ASP A 101 -9.61 -8.68 -11.92
C ASP A 101 -9.18 -7.31 -11.42
N ASP A 102 -10.12 -6.56 -10.85
CA ASP A 102 -9.79 -5.34 -10.11
C ASP A 102 -8.85 -5.66 -8.96
N VAL A 103 -7.85 -4.83 -8.76
CA VAL A 103 -6.89 -5.00 -7.66
C VAL A 103 -6.83 -3.77 -6.79
N MET A 104 -6.69 -3.99 -5.49
CA MET A 104 -6.30 -2.96 -4.53
C MET A 104 -4.85 -3.23 -4.13
N ILE A 105 -3.98 -2.22 -4.20
CA ILE A 105 -2.57 -2.31 -3.85
C ILE A 105 -2.38 -1.53 -2.55
N ILE A 106 -1.75 -2.18 -1.57
CA ILE A 106 -1.61 -1.66 -0.21
C ILE A 106 -0.17 -1.85 0.26
N ASN A 107 0.46 -0.79 0.73
CA ASN A 107 1.73 -0.88 1.43
C ASN A 107 1.55 -1.64 2.76
N GLY A 108 2.49 -2.52 3.08
CA GLY A 108 2.37 -3.44 4.21
C GLY A 108 2.64 -2.82 5.59
N ASP A 109 2.82 -1.51 5.65
CA ASP A 109 3.17 -0.72 6.83
C ASP A 109 2.10 0.28 7.26
N ASN A 110 0.97 0.30 6.55
CA ASN A 110 -0.11 1.24 6.81
C ASN A 110 -0.97 0.82 8.01
N VAL A 111 -1.32 1.80 8.82
CA VAL A 111 -2.39 1.75 9.83
C VAL A 111 -3.38 2.84 9.45
N VAL A 112 -4.60 2.46 9.12
CA VAL A 112 -5.61 3.39 8.60
C VAL A 112 -6.98 3.14 9.22
N ASP A 113 -7.79 4.18 9.30
CA ASP A 113 -9.23 4.08 9.56
C ASP A 113 -9.89 3.21 8.48
N GLU A 114 -10.75 2.27 8.86
CA GLU A 114 -11.38 1.32 7.93
C GLU A 114 -12.23 2.01 6.85
N ARG A 115 -12.76 3.21 7.16
CA ARG A 115 -13.54 4.03 6.22
C ARG A 115 -12.74 4.40 4.97
N ILE A 116 -11.42 4.52 5.06
CA ILE A 116 -10.55 4.78 3.89
C ILE A 116 -10.70 3.66 2.85
N ILE A 117 -10.72 2.41 3.28
CA ILE A 117 -10.91 1.26 2.37
C ILE A 117 -12.34 1.26 1.80
N SER A 118 -13.35 1.43 2.65
CA SER A 118 -14.74 1.41 2.20
C SER A 118 -15.07 2.55 1.23
N ASP A 119 -14.47 3.73 1.41
CA ASP A 119 -14.65 4.87 0.52
C ASP A 119 -13.92 4.69 -0.82
N LEU A 120 -12.70 4.15 -0.81
CA LEU A 120 -11.98 3.79 -2.03
C LEU A 120 -12.79 2.81 -2.90
N LEU A 121 -13.47 1.86 -2.27
CA LEU A 121 -14.27 0.86 -3.00
C LEU A 121 -15.54 1.42 -3.66
N LYS A 122 -16.05 2.56 -3.20
CA LYS A 122 -17.20 3.25 -3.82
C LYS A 122 -16.84 3.89 -5.17
N ILE A 123 -15.58 4.22 -5.40
CA ILE A 123 -15.10 4.80 -6.65
C ILE A 123 -15.12 3.70 -7.73
N LYS A 124 -15.69 4.00 -8.89
CA LYS A 124 -15.85 3.03 -10.01
C LYS A 124 -14.81 3.21 -11.12
N GLU A 125 -13.62 3.67 -10.76
CA GLU A 125 -12.49 3.95 -11.64
C GLU A 125 -11.20 3.57 -10.90
N THR A 126 -10.08 3.50 -11.59
CA THR A 126 -8.75 3.44 -10.96
C THR A 126 -8.56 4.68 -10.09
N ALA A 127 -8.12 4.50 -8.85
CA ALA A 127 -8.05 5.59 -7.88
C ALA A 127 -6.91 5.42 -6.85
N LEU A 128 -6.37 6.57 -6.43
CA LEU A 128 -5.39 6.70 -5.35
C LEU A 128 -6.02 7.34 -4.11
N VAL A 129 -5.58 6.91 -2.95
CA VAL A 129 -5.90 7.60 -1.69
C VAL A 129 -4.82 8.66 -1.42
N VAL A 130 -5.26 9.89 -1.22
CA VAL A 130 -4.38 11.06 -1.00
C VAL A 130 -4.75 11.72 0.32
N ASP A 131 -3.76 12.03 1.12
CA ASP A 131 -3.96 12.87 2.30
C ASP A 131 -3.50 14.31 2.04
N ASN A 132 -4.34 15.27 2.42
CA ASN A 132 -4.04 16.71 2.33
C ASN A 132 -4.21 17.42 3.69
N HIS A 133 -4.31 16.67 4.77
CA HIS A 133 -4.48 17.19 6.12
C HIS A 133 -3.19 17.13 6.95
N LYS A 134 -2.40 16.08 6.79
CA LYS A 134 -1.14 15.88 7.47
C LYS A 134 -0.10 16.87 6.93
N HIS A 135 0.77 17.37 7.81
CA HIS A 135 1.90 18.18 7.38
C HIS A 135 2.87 17.35 6.54
N LEU A 136 3.08 17.77 5.31
CA LEU A 136 4.04 17.16 4.41
C LEU A 136 5.47 17.40 4.89
N ASN A 137 6.35 16.46 4.63
CA ASN A 137 7.78 16.56 4.88
C ASN A 137 8.58 16.01 3.69
N GLU A 138 9.90 15.97 3.78
CA GLU A 138 10.77 15.51 2.70
C GLU A 138 10.57 14.04 2.37
N GLU A 139 10.20 13.20 3.35
CA GLU A 139 9.95 11.76 3.18
C GLU A 139 8.57 11.46 2.57
N SER A 140 7.62 12.40 2.66
CA SER A 140 6.27 12.25 2.11
C SER A 140 6.30 11.94 0.61
N PHE A 141 5.50 10.97 0.18
CA PHE A 141 5.33 10.64 -1.24
C PHE A 141 4.29 11.58 -1.85
N LYS A 142 4.74 12.77 -2.22
CA LYS A 142 3.90 13.90 -2.62
C LYS A 142 3.32 13.74 -4.02
N LEU A 143 2.15 14.36 -4.24
CA LEU A 143 1.54 14.50 -5.57
C LEU A 143 1.36 15.98 -5.91
N ARG A 144 1.51 16.30 -7.18
CA ARG A 144 1.02 17.55 -7.77
C ARG A 144 -0.12 17.21 -8.73
N ILE A 145 -1.27 17.80 -8.48
CA ILE A 145 -2.52 17.55 -9.20
C ILE A 145 -2.98 18.86 -9.82
N GLU A 146 -3.24 18.85 -11.13
CA GLU A 146 -3.80 19.99 -11.87
C GLU A 146 -4.96 19.47 -12.73
N ASP A 147 -6.07 20.20 -12.75
CA ASP A 147 -7.27 19.83 -13.53
C ASP A 147 -7.74 18.37 -13.33
N ASN A 148 -7.62 17.86 -12.10
CA ASN A 148 -7.88 16.46 -11.73
C ASN A 148 -6.95 15.42 -12.38
N ILE A 149 -5.78 15.84 -12.87
CA ILE A 149 -4.74 14.98 -13.44
C ILE A 149 -3.54 14.96 -12.49
N ILE A 150 -2.98 13.79 -12.26
CA ILE A 150 -1.74 13.64 -11.50
C ILE A 150 -0.58 14.03 -12.42
N MET A 151 -0.05 15.24 -12.21
CA MET A 151 1.04 15.76 -12.99
C MET A 151 2.38 15.17 -12.57
N GLU A 152 2.57 15.02 -11.27
CA GLU A 152 3.78 14.47 -10.67
C GLU A 152 3.44 13.67 -9.43
N ILE A 153 4.27 12.66 -9.14
CA ILE A 153 4.23 11.88 -7.91
C ILE A 153 5.66 11.53 -7.50
N GLY A 154 6.00 11.72 -6.25
CA GLY A 154 7.33 11.39 -5.72
C GLY A 154 7.77 12.26 -4.55
N LYS A 155 8.89 11.88 -3.93
CA LYS A 155 9.46 12.60 -2.78
C LYS A 155 10.05 13.97 -3.14
N GLY A 156 10.59 14.11 -4.35
CA GLY A 156 11.28 15.33 -4.81
C GLY A 156 10.38 16.53 -5.14
N ILE A 157 9.06 16.40 -5.00
CA ILE A 157 8.13 17.51 -5.23
C ILE A 157 8.25 18.51 -4.07
N ASP A 158 8.28 19.80 -4.40
CA ASP A 158 8.27 20.86 -3.41
C ASP A 158 6.98 20.83 -2.59
N ILE A 159 7.13 20.92 -1.27
CA ILE A 159 6.01 20.88 -0.32
C ILE A 159 5.00 21.99 -0.61
N GLU A 160 5.47 23.20 -0.99
CA GLU A 160 4.60 24.34 -1.26
C GLU A 160 3.72 24.15 -2.52
N THR A 161 4.14 23.29 -3.45
CA THR A 161 3.40 23.00 -4.70
C THR A 161 2.65 21.68 -4.66
N ALA A 162 2.84 20.90 -3.60
CA ALA A 162 2.20 19.60 -3.45
C ALA A 162 0.70 19.74 -3.15
N SER A 163 -0.10 18.91 -3.79
CA SER A 163 -1.55 18.81 -3.55
C SER A 163 -1.90 17.88 -2.39
N GLY A 164 -0.97 17.06 -1.94
CA GLY A 164 -1.11 16.10 -0.86
C GLY A 164 -0.08 14.98 -0.94
N GLU A 165 -0.27 13.96 -0.09
CA GLU A 165 0.57 12.77 0.03
C GLU A 165 -0.20 11.53 -0.41
N PHE A 166 0.39 10.69 -1.27
CA PHE A 166 -0.12 9.35 -1.55
C PHE A 166 0.17 8.45 -0.34
N ILE A 167 -0.86 7.87 0.21
CA ILE A 167 -0.74 7.08 1.45
C ILE A 167 -0.43 5.59 1.22
N GLY A 168 0.02 5.22 0.03
CA GLY A 168 0.36 3.81 -0.27
C GLY A 168 -0.85 2.89 -0.42
N ILE A 169 -2.06 3.42 -0.66
CA ILE A 169 -3.28 2.65 -0.91
C ILE A 169 -3.91 3.13 -2.22
N SER A 170 -4.15 2.20 -3.12
CA SER A 170 -4.73 2.48 -4.43
C SER A 170 -5.58 1.32 -4.93
N LYS A 171 -6.38 1.60 -5.94
CA LYS A 171 -7.17 0.61 -6.67
C LYS A 171 -6.92 0.76 -8.16
N VAL A 172 -6.63 -0.34 -8.85
CA VAL A 172 -6.50 -0.42 -10.31
C VAL A 172 -7.62 -1.28 -10.85
N PHE A 173 -8.43 -0.72 -11.74
CA PHE A 173 -9.47 -1.45 -12.43
C PHE A 173 -8.87 -2.42 -13.44
N LYS A 174 -9.52 -3.56 -13.64
CA LYS A 174 -9.05 -4.60 -14.56
C LYS A 174 -8.80 -4.08 -15.97
N ASP A 175 -9.62 -3.13 -16.45
CA ASP A 175 -9.48 -2.58 -17.81
C ASP A 175 -8.22 -1.71 -17.95
N ASP A 176 -7.74 -1.09 -16.86
CA ASP A 176 -6.49 -0.34 -16.81
C ASP A 176 -5.27 -1.21 -16.49
N LEU A 177 -5.49 -2.44 -15.97
CA LEU A 177 -4.44 -3.31 -15.48
C LEU A 177 -3.41 -3.71 -16.56
N PRO A 178 -3.78 -4.00 -17.83
CA PRO A 178 -2.82 -4.29 -18.88
C PRO A 178 -1.87 -3.10 -19.15
N LEU A 179 -2.41 -1.87 -19.16
CA LEU A 179 -1.63 -0.65 -19.35
C LEU A 179 -0.74 -0.40 -18.13
N PHE A 180 -1.27 -0.55 -16.93
CA PHE A 180 -0.52 -0.42 -15.69
C PHE A 180 0.66 -1.39 -15.62
N ASN A 181 0.45 -2.65 -16.01
CA ASN A 181 1.51 -3.66 -16.09
C ASN A 181 2.58 -3.32 -17.13
N SER A 182 2.19 -2.80 -18.31
CA SER A 182 3.16 -2.32 -19.30
C SER A 182 4.03 -1.20 -18.77
N ILE A 183 3.44 -0.25 -18.04
CA ILE A 183 4.19 0.85 -17.40
C ILE A 183 5.13 0.31 -16.31
N LEU A 184 4.69 -0.65 -15.50
CA LEU A 184 5.56 -1.30 -14.52
C LEU A 184 6.73 -2.05 -15.17
N ASP A 185 6.51 -2.67 -16.34
CA ASP A 185 7.57 -3.33 -17.11
C ASP A 185 8.64 -2.32 -17.56
N GLU A 186 8.22 -1.15 -18.04
CA GLU A 186 9.10 -0.05 -18.44
C GLU A 186 9.89 0.50 -17.23
N LEU A 187 9.21 0.79 -16.12
CA LEU A 187 9.83 1.30 -14.88
C LEU A 187 10.87 0.34 -14.32
N VAL A 188 10.58 -0.95 -14.29
CA VAL A 188 11.51 -1.97 -13.80
C VAL A 188 12.69 -2.16 -14.75
N ALA A 189 12.48 -2.03 -16.06
CA ALA A 189 13.56 -2.12 -17.06
C ALA A 189 14.49 -0.90 -17.01
N GLU A 190 13.96 0.28 -16.70
CA GLU A 190 14.74 1.51 -16.52
C GLU A 190 15.58 1.46 -15.24
N ASP A 191 14.94 1.19 -14.09
CA ASP A 191 15.58 0.98 -12.80
C ASP A 191 14.71 0.08 -11.91
N ALA A 192 15.23 -1.06 -11.52
CA ALA A 192 14.57 -1.99 -10.63
C ALA A 192 14.37 -1.44 -9.19
N GLN A 193 15.00 -0.30 -8.85
CA GLN A 193 14.78 0.44 -7.61
C GLN A 193 13.64 1.46 -7.68
N ASN A 194 12.95 1.57 -8.82
CA ASN A 194 11.79 2.44 -8.94
C ASN A 194 10.64 2.01 -8.01
N TYR A 195 9.90 2.99 -7.54
CA TYR A 195 8.64 2.79 -6.79
C TYR A 195 7.47 2.60 -7.76
N TYR A 196 6.50 1.74 -7.41
CA TYR A 196 5.32 1.51 -8.26
C TYR A 196 4.43 2.74 -8.39
N ASP A 197 4.49 3.64 -7.42
CA ASP A 197 3.72 4.89 -7.37
C ASP A 197 3.98 5.76 -8.61
N LEU A 198 5.20 5.69 -9.17
CA LEU A 198 5.56 6.38 -10.41
C LEU A 198 4.72 5.95 -11.62
N ALA A 199 4.18 4.73 -11.58
CA ALA A 199 3.31 4.23 -12.65
C ALA A 199 2.02 5.04 -12.76
N TYR A 200 1.52 5.62 -11.69
CA TYR A 200 0.29 6.41 -11.72
C TYR A 200 0.44 7.73 -12.47
N LYS A 201 1.64 8.34 -12.45
CA LYS A 201 1.93 9.52 -13.29
C LYS A 201 1.79 9.20 -14.78
N GLU A 202 2.34 8.07 -15.19
CA GLU A 202 2.27 7.67 -16.62
C GLU A 202 0.87 7.14 -16.99
N LEU A 203 0.21 6.44 -16.07
CA LEU A 203 -1.15 5.97 -16.25
C LEU A 203 -2.13 7.13 -16.40
N SER A 204 -2.00 8.20 -15.60
CA SER A 204 -2.90 9.36 -15.64
C SER A 204 -2.87 10.14 -16.96
N LYS A 205 -1.79 9.99 -17.74
CA LYS A 205 -1.67 10.58 -19.06
C LYS A 205 -2.44 9.79 -20.16
N LYS A 206 -2.71 8.52 -19.89
CA LYS A 206 -3.23 7.55 -20.87
C LYS A 206 -4.60 7.01 -20.51
N ALA A 207 -4.97 7.05 -19.24
CA ALA A 207 -6.24 6.57 -18.69
C ALA A 207 -6.80 7.59 -17.69
N LYS A 208 -8.13 7.57 -17.54
CA LYS A 208 -8.80 8.40 -16.53
C LYS A 208 -8.66 7.73 -15.18
N ILE A 209 -7.79 8.28 -14.33
CA ILE A 209 -7.67 7.85 -12.95
C ILE A 209 -8.20 8.92 -12.00
N ARG A 210 -8.64 8.46 -10.83
CA ARG A 210 -9.16 9.31 -9.75
C ARG A 210 -8.19 9.36 -8.60
N TYR A 211 -8.38 10.31 -7.77
CA TYR A 211 -7.85 10.34 -6.41
C TYR A 211 -8.99 10.72 -5.47
N PHE A 212 -8.92 10.33 -4.22
CA PHE A 212 -9.80 10.88 -3.21
C PHE A 212 -9.01 11.24 -1.97
N TYR A 213 -9.42 12.31 -1.31
CA TYR A 213 -8.79 12.74 -0.08
C TYR A 213 -9.29 11.95 1.12
N THR A 214 -8.39 11.71 2.08
CA THR A 214 -8.74 11.07 3.37
C THR A 214 -9.78 11.87 4.15
N ASN A 215 -9.94 13.17 3.84
CA ASN A 215 -10.87 14.09 4.52
C ASN A 215 -10.67 14.13 6.04
N GLY A 216 -9.42 13.98 6.49
CA GLY A 216 -9.06 13.97 7.91
C GLY A 216 -9.25 12.63 8.61
N LEU A 217 -9.65 11.57 7.90
CA LEU A 217 -9.60 10.21 8.44
C LEU A 217 -8.17 9.87 8.84
N LYS A 218 -8.03 9.25 9.98
CA LYS A 218 -6.73 8.99 10.60
C LYS A 218 -5.97 7.87 9.90
N TRP A 219 -4.69 8.09 9.74
CA TRP A 219 -3.78 7.11 9.16
C TRP A 219 -2.32 7.40 9.54
N THR A 220 -1.48 6.38 9.44
CA THR A 220 -0.02 6.53 9.51
C THR A 220 0.68 5.38 8.79
N GLU A 221 1.89 5.61 8.30
CA GLU A 221 2.85 4.58 7.96
C GLU A 221 3.72 4.30 9.19
N VAL A 222 4.13 3.06 9.38
CA VAL A 222 5.00 2.65 10.49
C VAL A 222 6.40 2.45 9.97
N ASP A 223 7.15 3.51 9.79
CA ASP A 223 8.48 3.49 9.20
C ASP A 223 9.62 3.48 10.21
N ASP A 224 9.39 4.10 11.36
CA ASP A 224 10.34 4.16 12.45
C ASP A 224 9.67 3.89 13.82
N LYS A 225 10.47 4.00 14.90
CA LYS A 225 9.95 3.78 16.25
C LYS A 225 8.93 4.84 16.70
N LYS A 226 9.02 6.07 16.17
CA LYS A 226 8.06 7.14 16.53
C LYS A 226 6.72 6.85 15.88
N ASP A 227 6.73 6.43 14.63
CA ASP A 227 5.52 6.02 13.90
C ASP A 227 4.87 4.82 14.58
N TRP A 228 5.69 3.84 15.00
CA TRP A 228 5.18 2.66 15.71
C TRP A 228 4.49 3.05 17.03
N LEU A 229 5.07 3.96 17.81
CA LEU A 229 4.45 4.47 19.04
C LEU A 229 3.18 5.27 18.73
N TYR A 230 3.21 6.11 17.69
CA TYR A 230 2.05 6.88 17.26
C TYR A 230 0.91 5.99 16.79
N ALA A 231 1.21 4.92 16.05
CA ALA A 231 0.22 3.95 15.61
C ALA A 231 -0.53 3.30 16.79
N HIS A 232 0.14 3.03 17.91
CA HIS A 232 -0.52 2.54 19.14
C HIS A 232 -1.52 3.55 19.73
N THR A 233 -1.21 4.84 19.65
CA THR A 233 -2.16 5.88 20.09
C THR A 233 -3.34 5.96 19.12
N LEU A 234 -3.03 5.93 17.81
CA LEU A 234 -4.00 6.11 16.74
C LEU A 234 -5.10 5.04 16.75
N ILE A 235 -4.76 3.78 17.02
CA ILE A 235 -5.78 2.70 17.04
C ILE A 235 -6.82 2.90 18.15
N GLY A 236 -6.46 3.53 19.26
CA GLY A 236 -7.42 3.90 20.32
C GLY A 236 -8.45 4.94 19.84
N GLU A 237 -8.05 5.81 18.89
CA GLU A 237 -8.93 6.84 18.32
C GLU A 237 -9.91 6.27 17.28
N PHE A 238 -9.66 5.08 16.73
CA PHE A 238 -10.57 4.44 15.75
C PHE A 238 -11.83 3.89 16.42
N ASP A 239 -11.72 3.48 17.69
CA ASP A 239 -12.82 2.87 18.44
C ASP A 239 -13.78 3.91 19.06
N ASP A 240 -13.38 5.19 19.09
CA ASP A 240 -14.14 6.30 19.67
C ASP A 240 -14.98 7.09 18.64
N GLY A 241 -15.05 6.65 17.36
CA GLY A 241 -15.65 7.39 16.22
C GLY A 241 -16.93 6.79 15.62
#